data_0c0da9c5b46aeb5aa764eb2613a1a401
#
_entry.id   0c0da9c5b46aeb5aa764eb2613a1a401
#
_cell.length_a   1.000
_cell.length_b   1.000
_cell.length_c   1.000
_cell.angle_alpha   90.00
_cell.angle_beta   90.00
_cell.angle_gamma   90.00
#
_symmetry.space_group_name_H-M   'P 1'
#
loop_
_entity.id
_entity.type
_entity.pdbx_description
1 polymer ?
#
loop_
_entity_poly.entity_id
_entity_poly.type
_entity_poly.pdbx_seq_one_letter_code
_entity_poly.pdbx_strand_id
1 'polypeptide(L)'
;MTLDFSQAYTLRDKISEHSRSSNLALYSEAQERGMTFTELLEELDPSPRKPDGQLDAPLDAFERQLFLADISFAGRNATTLEQFLSGPGMILAPEYVSREIRKGYKMVQDPEELVAAIVPERGPTVTPLYIKTDFAKKSQRRNDSAAYPVVKLAYRQKEAGMIDRGRQFDFSYRILKNQKLAEFRVFLWWIGAQIANDEISEIYNIVINGDGTSPAPSNSFNGTGGTFAYTDLVHLAMAFDGPAKMTHLLGAKSDIETVLNITELQGAQTFQGRAFEHTGDYRTLLPLNTRLVAVEGATATKFAALDHRFAIRESVAQPLLIEAEKIISHKLESAVVSKESVYTIMVDEAVAMSDY
;
A
#
# COMPACT_ATOMS: atom_id res chain seq x y z
N MET A 1 -25.46 26.16 -0.63
CA MET A 1 -24.21 26.78 -1.12
C MET A 1 -24.19 26.58 -2.61
N THR A 2 -24.36 27.64 -3.41
CA THR A 2 -24.19 27.53 -4.87
C THR A 2 -22.71 27.45 -5.16
N LEU A 3 -22.25 26.29 -5.68
CA LEU A 3 -20.89 26.13 -6.18
C LEU A 3 -20.69 27.16 -7.31
N ASP A 4 -19.69 28.02 -7.18
CA ASP A 4 -19.28 28.91 -8.25
C ASP A 4 -18.43 28.13 -9.25
N PHE A 5 -18.99 27.82 -10.40
CA PHE A 5 -18.32 27.08 -11.48
C PHE A 5 -17.49 27.96 -12.42
N SER A 6 -17.37 29.27 -12.16
CA SER A 6 -16.68 30.18 -13.06
C SER A 6 -15.21 29.83 -13.26
N GLN A 7 -14.52 29.47 -12.19
CA GLN A 7 -13.12 29.02 -12.24
C GLN A 7 -12.99 27.65 -12.91
N ALA A 8 -13.93 26.74 -12.65
CA ALA A 8 -13.98 25.43 -13.28
C ALA A 8 -14.13 25.51 -14.81
N TYR A 9 -14.95 26.43 -15.31
CA TYR A 9 -15.07 26.67 -16.77
C TYR A 9 -13.81 27.27 -17.38
N THR A 10 -13.13 28.19 -16.69
CA THR A 10 -11.87 28.75 -17.14
C THR A 10 -10.78 27.69 -17.22
N LEU A 11 -10.73 26.79 -16.23
CA LEU A 11 -9.81 25.65 -16.23
C LEU A 11 -10.14 24.65 -17.33
N ARG A 12 -11.41 24.34 -17.58
CA ARG A 12 -11.87 23.50 -18.69
C ARG A 12 -11.39 24.05 -20.04
N ASP A 13 -11.50 25.35 -20.24
CA ASP A 13 -11.12 25.99 -21.50
C ASP A 13 -9.60 25.88 -21.72
N LYS A 14 -8.78 26.06 -20.67
CA LYS A 14 -7.34 25.79 -20.71
C LYS A 14 -7.04 24.32 -21.04
N ILE A 15 -7.68 23.37 -20.38
CA ILE A 15 -7.51 21.92 -20.65
C ILE A 15 -7.89 21.60 -22.10
N SER A 16 -8.96 22.19 -22.60
CA SER A 16 -9.41 21.99 -24.00
C SER A 16 -8.42 22.58 -25.00
N GLU A 17 -7.80 23.70 -24.72
CA GLU A 17 -6.75 24.30 -25.55
C GLU A 17 -5.50 23.44 -25.60
N HIS A 18 -5.03 22.95 -24.45
CA HIS A 18 -3.91 22.01 -24.37
C HIS A 18 -4.20 20.67 -25.04
N SER A 19 -5.44 20.18 -24.95
CA SER A 19 -5.86 18.96 -25.65
C SER A 19 -5.76 19.08 -27.17
N ARG A 20 -6.13 20.22 -27.75
CA ARG A 20 -6.02 20.47 -29.21
C ARG A 20 -4.57 20.51 -29.68
N SER A 21 -3.65 20.96 -28.86
CA SER A 21 -2.22 21.00 -29.16
C SER A 21 -1.47 19.73 -28.75
N SER A 22 -2.15 18.75 -28.17
CA SER A 22 -1.53 17.55 -27.56
C SER A 22 -0.41 17.90 -26.55
N ASN A 23 -0.58 19.00 -25.83
CA ASN A 23 0.43 19.57 -24.97
C ASN A 23 0.15 19.23 -23.49
N LEU A 24 1.09 18.55 -22.84
CA LEU A 24 1.07 18.21 -21.42
C LEU A 24 1.66 19.32 -20.52
N ALA A 25 1.61 20.60 -20.99
CA ALA A 25 2.23 21.72 -20.28
C ALA A 25 1.73 21.88 -18.84
N LEU A 26 0.49 21.51 -18.51
CA LEU A 26 -0.03 21.52 -17.15
C LEU A 26 0.70 20.53 -16.23
N TYR A 27 1.12 19.37 -16.73
CA TYR A 27 1.94 18.43 -15.95
C TYR A 27 3.36 18.97 -15.74
N SER A 28 3.96 19.59 -16.78
CA SER A 28 5.26 20.24 -16.62
C SER A 28 5.19 21.41 -15.64
N GLU A 29 4.13 22.20 -15.67
CA GLU A 29 3.89 23.28 -14.71
C GLU A 29 3.77 22.76 -13.28
N ALA A 30 3.03 21.65 -13.07
CA ALA A 30 2.93 21.02 -11.76
C ALA A 30 4.31 20.54 -11.26
N GLN A 31 5.08 19.88 -12.13
CA GLN A 31 6.42 19.39 -11.80
C GLN A 31 7.40 20.53 -11.48
N GLU A 32 7.40 21.60 -12.25
CA GLU A 32 8.24 22.79 -12.01
C GLU A 32 7.92 23.45 -10.66
N ARG A 33 6.65 23.43 -10.25
CA ARG A 33 6.20 23.94 -8.93
C ARG A 33 6.39 22.95 -7.80
N GLY A 34 6.82 21.69 -8.08
CA GLY A 34 7.00 20.64 -7.08
C GLY A 34 5.70 20.13 -6.47
N MET A 35 4.59 20.19 -7.20
CA MET A 35 3.26 19.76 -6.79
C MET A 35 2.70 18.68 -7.72
N THR A 36 1.73 17.93 -7.25
CA THR A 36 1.00 16.97 -8.08
C THR A 36 0.04 17.68 -9.04
N PHE A 37 -0.34 17.01 -10.12
CA PHE A 37 -1.34 17.56 -11.05
C PHE A 37 -2.67 17.88 -10.36
N THR A 38 -3.10 17.05 -9.43
CA THR A 38 -4.29 17.31 -8.61
C THR A 38 -4.18 18.58 -7.77
N GLU A 39 -3.03 18.79 -7.13
CA GLU A 39 -2.78 20.01 -6.34
C GLU A 39 -2.78 21.26 -7.22
N LEU A 40 -2.23 21.17 -8.43
CA LEU A 40 -2.31 22.25 -9.40
C LEU A 40 -3.76 22.56 -9.81
N LEU A 41 -4.59 21.53 -10.06
CA LEU A 41 -6.00 21.74 -10.36
C LEU A 41 -6.77 22.35 -9.20
N GLU A 42 -6.46 21.94 -7.97
CA GLU A 42 -7.05 22.51 -6.75
C GLU A 42 -6.59 23.94 -6.48
N GLU A 43 -5.40 24.33 -6.91
CA GLU A 43 -4.93 25.72 -6.87
C GLU A 43 -5.69 26.60 -7.87
N LEU A 44 -5.93 26.08 -9.09
CA LEU A 44 -6.61 26.79 -10.17
C LEU A 44 -8.14 26.82 -9.99
N ASP A 45 -8.71 25.80 -9.39
CA ASP A 45 -10.15 25.66 -9.09
C ASP A 45 -10.35 25.10 -7.69
N PRO A 46 -10.20 25.93 -6.62
CA PRO A 46 -10.21 25.47 -5.25
C PRO A 46 -11.53 24.83 -4.83
N SER A 47 -11.45 23.66 -4.22
CA SER A 47 -12.59 22.99 -3.62
C SER A 47 -12.82 23.45 -2.18
N PRO A 48 -14.08 23.76 -1.77
CA PRO A 48 -14.37 24.08 -0.39
C PRO A 48 -14.00 22.93 0.53
N ARG A 49 -13.32 23.26 1.65
CA ARG A 49 -12.87 22.29 2.65
C ARG A 49 -13.44 22.63 4.02
N LYS A 50 -13.71 21.62 4.81
CA LYS A 50 -14.08 21.72 6.22
C LYS A 50 -12.87 22.12 7.06
N PRO A 51 -13.09 22.60 8.31
CA PRO A 51 -12.00 22.94 9.23
C PRO A 51 -11.04 21.77 9.54
N ASP A 52 -11.48 20.53 9.36
CA ASP A 52 -10.71 19.30 9.52
C ASP A 52 -9.88 18.93 8.27
N GLY A 53 -9.94 19.75 7.21
CA GLY A 53 -9.25 19.55 5.94
C GLY A 53 -9.97 18.64 4.94
N GLN A 54 -11.07 18.00 5.33
CA GLN A 54 -11.87 17.19 4.42
C GLN A 54 -12.61 18.05 3.39
N LEU A 55 -12.89 17.48 2.21
CA LEU A 55 -13.71 18.12 1.18
C LEU A 55 -15.12 18.41 1.73
N ASP A 56 -15.59 19.64 1.55
CA ASP A 56 -16.97 20.05 1.83
C ASP A 56 -17.82 20.13 0.55
N ALA A 57 -17.30 19.56 -0.54
CA ALA A 57 -17.96 19.48 -1.83
C ALA A 57 -18.08 18.00 -2.27
N PRO A 58 -19.11 17.64 -3.05
CA PRO A 58 -19.28 16.27 -3.55
C PRO A 58 -18.22 15.86 -4.57
N LEU A 59 -17.55 16.82 -5.20
CA LEU A 59 -16.55 16.60 -6.26
C LEU A 59 -15.33 17.50 -6.00
N ASP A 60 -14.14 16.94 -6.18
CA ASP A 60 -12.88 17.70 -6.21
C ASP A 60 -12.68 18.41 -7.57
N ALA A 61 -11.62 19.22 -7.70
CA ALA A 61 -11.33 19.96 -8.92
C ALA A 61 -11.19 19.01 -10.14
N PHE A 62 -10.51 17.90 -9.99
CA PHE A 62 -10.34 16.91 -11.05
C PHE A 62 -11.67 16.26 -11.46
N GLU A 63 -12.49 15.85 -10.51
CA GLU A 63 -13.80 15.25 -10.76
C GLU A 63 -14.76 16.25 -11.42
N ARG A 64 -14.68 17.55 -11.06
CA ARG A 64 -15.42 18.62 -11.74
C ARG A 64 -15.01 18.75 -13.21
N GLN A 65 -13.70 18.63 -13.51
CA GLN A 65 -13.23 18.66 -14.91
C GLN A 65 -13.70 17.44 -15.71
N LEU A 66 -13.72 16.25 -15.10
CA LEU A 66 -14.31 15.06 -15.74
C LEU A 66 -15.80 15.26 -16.03
N PHE A 67 -16.54 15.84 -15.09
CA PHE A 67 -17.95 16.13 -15.28
C PHE A 67 -18.19 17.18 -16.39
N LEU A 68 -17.41 18.26 -16.42
CA LEU A 68 -17.50 19.30 -17.45
C LEU A 68 -17.06 18.84 -18.84
N ALA A 69 -16.24 17.79 -18.92
CA ALA A 69 -15.85 17.11 -20.16
C ALA A 69 -16.89 16.08 -20.64
N ASP A 70 -18.06 15.99 -19.96
CA ASP A 70 -19.13 15.02 -20.25
C ASP A 70 -18.68 13.56 -20.20
N ILE A 71 -17.74 13.27 -19.30
CA ILE A 71 -17.21 11.92 -19.11
C ILE A 71 -18.10 11.18 -18.10
N SER A 72 -18.84 10.18 -18.60
CA SER A 72 -19.77 9.37 -17.80
C SER A 72 -19.22 7.96 -17.62
N PHE A 73 -19.18 7.50 -16.36
CA PHE A 73 -18.70 6.16 -16.01
C PHE A 73 -19.80 5.09 -15.97
N ALA A 74 -21.08 5.49 -16.00
CA ALA A 74 -22.20 4.58 -15.83
C ALA A 74 -23.36 4.88 -16.80
N GLY A 75 -24.22 3.89 -17.00
CA GLY A 75 -25.45 4.04 -17.80
C GLY A 75 -25.28 3.68 -19.27
N ARG A 76 -26.36 3.91 -20.04
CA ARG A 76 -26.40 3.60 -21.48
C ARG A 76 -25.40 4.42 -22.30
N ASN A 77 -25.14 5.64 -21.86
CA ASN A 77 -24.24 6.60 -22.51
C ASN A 77 -22.87 6.65 -21.85
N ALA A 78 -22.42 5.55 -21.21
CA ALA A 78 -21.09 5.49 -20.64
C ALA A 78 -20.05 5.75 -21.73
N THR A 79 -19.13 6.67 -21.45
CA THR A 79 -18.05 7.09 -22.35
C THR A 79 -17.18 5.90 -22.73
N THR A 80 -16.85 5.77 -24.01
CA THR A 80 -15.88 4.78 -24.47
C THR A 80 -14.46 5.26 -24.17
N LEU A 81 -13.52 4.32 -24.05
CA LEU A 81 -12.13 4.66 -23.80
C LEU A 81 -11.53 5.52 -24.93
N GLU A 82 -11.92 5.24 -26.19
CA GLU A 82 -11.53 6.08 -27.34
C GLU A 82 -12.01 7.53 -27.19
N GLN A 83 -13.27 7.74 -26.77
CA GLN A 83 -13.82 9.09 -26.55
C GLN A 83 -13.09 9.78 -25.40
N PHE A 84 -12.76 9.05 -24.34
CA PHE A 84 -12.00 9.59 -23.23
C PHE A 84 -10.59 10.04 -23.62
N LEU A 85 -9.90 9.24 -24.45
CA LEU A 85 -8.53 9.52 -24.91
C LEU A 85 -8.45 10.45 -26.13
N SER A 86 -9.58 10.86 -26.74
CA SER A 86 -9.65 11.72 -27.92
C SER A 86 -10.17 13.11 -27.60
N GLY A 87 -10.07 13.72 -26.57
CA GLY A 87 -10.60 15.05 -26.26
C GLY A 87 -9.95 15.66 -25.04
N PRO A 88 -10.65 16.50 -24.27
CA PRO A 88 -10.17 17.03 -23.01
C PRO A 88 -9.75 15.94 -22.02
N GLY A 89 -10.39 14.75 -22.11
CA GLY A 89 -10.06 13.58 -21.34
C GLY A 89 -8.61 13.10 -21.55
N MET A 90 -7.99 13.34 -22.69
CA MET A 90 -6.59 12.97 -22.95
C MET A 90 -5.62 13.60 -21.93
N ILE A 91 -5.86 14.86 -21.57
CA ILE A 91 -5.05 15.55 -20.56
C ILE A 91 -5.34 15.01 -19.14
N LEU A 92 -6.58 14.59 -18.90
CA LEU A 92 -6.99 14.05 -17.60
C LEU A 92 -6.65 12.56 -17.43
N ALA A 93 -6.34 11.85 -18.52
CA ALA A 93 -6.16 10.40 -18.52
C ALA A 93 -5.03 9.90 -17.60
N PRO A 94 -3.81 10.47 -17.57
CA PRO A 94 -2.74 10.00 -16.70
C PRO A 94 -3.13 10.10 -15.22
N GLU A 95 -3.74 11.21 -14.82
CA GLU A 95 -4.20 11.40 -13.44
C GLU A 95 -5.37 10.47 -13.09
N TYR A 96 -6.29 10.25 -14.05
CA TYR A 96 -7.38 9.27 -13.88
C TYR A 96 -6.83 7.87 -13.62
N VAL A 97 -5.89 7.42 -14.45
CA VAL A 97 -5.23 6.11 -14.29
C VAL A 97 -4.54 6.02 -12.93
N SER A 98 -3.79 7.05 -12.55
CA SER A 98 -3.10 7.12 -11.26
C SER A 98 -4.08 7.00 -10.08
N ARG A 99 -5.18 7.74 -10.11
CA ARG A 99 -6.19 7.70 -9.04
C ARG A 99 -6.89 6.35 -8.93
N GLU A 100 -7.27 5.76 -10.05
CA GLU A 100 -7.96 4.47 -10.03
C GLU A 100 -7.02 3.32 -9.62
N ILE A 101 -5.75 3.34 -10.01
CA ILE A 101 -4.75 2.38 -9.51
C ILE A 101 -4.55 2.55 -7.99
N ARG A 102 -4.43 3.78 -7.48
CA ARG A 102 -4.34 4.03 -6.04
C ARG A 102 -5.58 3.58 -5.27
N LYS A 103 -6.78 3.70 -5.86
CA LYS A 103 -8.00 3.14 -5.26
C LYS A 103 -7.91 1.61 -5.19
N GLY A 104 -7.48 0.96 -6.28
CA GLY A 104 -7.26 -0.48 -6.30
C GLY A 104 -6.25 -0.95 -5.27
N TYR A 105 -5.15 -0.22 -5.12
CA TYR A 105 -4.10 -0.47 -4.13
C TYR A 105 -4.66 -0.51 -2.69
N LYS A 106 -5.61 0.38 -2.38
CA LYS A 106 -6.26 0.44 -1.06
C LYS A 106 -7.46 -0.51 -0.89
N MET A 107 -7.88 -1.23 -1.94
CA MET A 107 -9.01 -2.19 -1.86
C MET A 107 -8.64 -3.50 -1.17
N VAL A 108 -7.38 -3.88 -1.19
CA VAL A 108 -6.82 -5.03 -0.47
C VAL A 108 -6.25 -4.58 0.88
N GLN A 109 -5.53 -5.45 1.56
CA GLN A 109 -4.75 -5.02 2.72
C GLN A 109 -3.77 -3.93 2.28
N ASP A 110 -3.85 -2.76 2.88
CA ASP A 110 -2.93 -1.65 2.59
C ASP A 110 -1.53 -2.01 3.12
N PRO A 111 -0.48 -2.11 2.26
CA PRO A 111 0.87 -2.37 2.73
C PRO A 111 1.39 -1.31 3.72
N GLU A 112 0.92 -0.06 3.60
CA GLU A 112 1.29 1.02 4.52
C GLU A 112 0.81 0.75 5.96
N GLU A 113 -0.26 -0.04 6.16
CA GLU A 113 -0.72 -0.45 7.49
C GLU A 113 0.22 -1.47 8.16
N LEU A 114 1.10 -2.14 7.41
CA LEU A 114 2.06 -3.10 7.94
C LEU A 114 3.39 -2.46 8.32
N VAL A 115 3.59 -1.19 7.97
CA VAL A 115 4.84 -0.44 8.10
C VAL A 115 4.76 0.54 9.26
N ALA A 116 5.78 0.55 10.11
CA ALA A 116 5.86 1.45 11.26
C ALA A 116 6.22 2.90 10.88
N ALA A 117 7.01 3.07 9.83
CA ALA A 117 7.44 4.38 9.34
C ALA A 117 7.76 4.35 7.86
N ILE A 118 7.31 5.39 7.14
CA ILE A 118 7.64 5.64 5.74
C ILE A 118 8.56 6.85 5.69
N VAL A 119 9.76 6.68 5.14
CA VAL A 119 10.79 7.74 5.12
C VAL A 119 11.23 8.01 3.69
N PRO A 120 11.07 9.24 3.19
CA PRO A 120 11.61 9.61 1.89
C PRO A 120 13.14 9.67 1.97
N GLU A 121 13.80 9.00 1.04
CA GLU A 121 15.27 8.94 0.95
C GLU A 121 15.72 9.38 -0.43
N ARG A 122 16.99 9.85 -0.50
CA ARG A 122 17.60 10.26 -1.77
C ARG A 122 18.88 9.44 -1.97
N GLY A 123 18.88 8.63 -3.00
CA GLY A 123 20.07 7.83 -3.33
C GLY A 123 19.74 6.35 -3.58
N PRO A 124 20.66 5.60 -4.19
CA PRO A 124 20.46 4.20 -4.58
C PRO A 124 20.57 3.22 -3.40
N THR A 125 21.11 3.68 -2.26
CA THR A 125 21.26 2.86 -1.04
C THR A 125 20.86 3.66 0.18
N VAL A 126 20.39 2.94 1.19
CA VAL A 126 20.06 3.49 2.51
C VAL A 126 20.75 2.71 3.61
N THR A 127 21.23 3.41 4.61
CA THR A 127 21.74 2.78 5.83
C THR A 127 20.59 2.69 6.85
N PRO A 128 20.02 1.50 7.07
CA PRO A 128 18.84 1.37 7.93
C PRO A 128 19.15 1.76 9.37
N LEU A 129 18.24 2.52 9.95
CA LEU A 129 18.24 2.84 11.37
C LEU A 129 17.56 1.71 12.13
N TYR A 130 18.17 1.23 13.21
CA TYR A 130 17.55 0.24 14.07
C TYR A 130 17.62 0.65 15.55
N ILE A 131 16.61 0.22 16.28
CA ILE A 131 16.55 0.46 17.72
C ILE A 131 17.19 -0.75 18.41
N LYS A 132 18.37 -0.53 18.97
CA LYS A 132 19.02 -1.54 19.80
C LYS A 132 18.48 -1.46 21.20
N THR A 133 17.59 -2.38 21.53
CA THR A 133 17.01 -2.51 22.84
C THR A 133 17.77 -3.55 23.65
N ASP A 134 18.22 -3.18 24.82
CA ASP A 134 18.78 -4.10 25.80
C ASP A 134 17.72 -4.24 26.93
N PHE A 135 16.75 -5.12 26.70
CA PHE A 135 15.63 -5.35 27.64
C PHE A 135 16.08 -5.88 28.99
N ALA A 136 17.31 -6.41 29.11
CA ALA A 136 17.89 -6.78 30.41
C ALA A 136 18.10 -5.56 31.31
N LYS A 137 18.20 -4.37 30.71
CA LYS A 137 18.35 -3.11 31.47
C LYS A 137 17.00 -2.42 31.65
N LYS A 138 16.13 -3.03 32.46
CA LYS A 138 14.89 -2.38 32.91
C LYS A 138 15.21 -1.03 33.57
N SER A 139 14.22 -0.11 33.57
CA SER A 139 14.29 1.11 34.38
C SER A 139 14.63 0.71 35.84
N GLN A 140 15.86 0.93 36.24
CA GLN A 140 16.33 0.57 37.59
C GLN A 140 16.15 1.76 38.51
N ARG A 141 15.79 1.46 39.78
CA ARG A 141 15.82 2.45 40.84
C ARG A 141 17.27 2.94 40.98
N ARG A 142 17.48 4.21 40.74
CA ARG A 142 18.80 4.82 40.78
C ARG A 142 19.20 5.14 42.22
N ASN A 143 20.42 4.80 42.60
CA ASN A 143 21.08 5.38 43.75
C ASN A 143 21.70 6.73 43.39
N ASP A 144 21.89 7.62 44.35
CA ASP A 144 22.56 8.90 44.13
C ASP A 144 23.91 8.69 43.40
N SER A 145 24.14 9.46 42.32
CA SER A 145 25.34 9.39 41.48
C SER A 145 25.48 8.19 40.54
N ALA A 146 24.53 7.26 40.45
CA ALA A 146 24.56 6.17 39.46
C ALA A 146 24.13 6.65 38.08
N ALA A 147 24.72 6.09 37.02
CA ALA A 147 24.33 6.37 35.62
C ALA A 147 22.98 5.73 35.29
N TYR A 148 22.19 6.39 34.45
CA TYR A 148 20.97 5.80 33.88
C TYR A 148 21.31 4.74 32.83
N PRO A 149 20.48 3.68 32.67
CA PRO A 149 20.61 2.77 31.53
C PRO A 149 20.40 3.55 30.21
N VAL A 150 21.24 3.29 29.23
CA VAL A 150 21.24 4.01 27.95
C VAL A 150 20.62 3.12 26.88
N VAL A 151 19.54 3.57 26.25
CA VAL A 151 19.01 3.01 25.02
C VAL A 151 19.68 3.72 23.84
N LYS A 152 20.21 2.97 22.89
CA LYS A 152 20.92 3.53 21.74
C LYS A 152 20.11 3.32 20.47
N LEU A 153 19.94 4.40 19.73
CA LEU A 153 19.57 4.38 18.34
C LEU A 153 20.86 4.20 17.52
N ALA A 154 20.90 3.24 16.63
CA ALA A 154 22.10 2.92 15.88
C ALA A 154 21.78 2.69 14.39
N TYR A 155 22.78 2.84 13.54
CA TYR A 155 22.69 2.45 12.14
C TYR A 155 23.14 1.00 11.97
N ARG A 156 22.50 0.27 11.06
CA ARG A 156 22.99 -1.04 10.64
C ARG A 156 24.35 -0.89 9.95
N GLN A 157 25.19 -1.91 10.03
CA GLN A 157 26.52 -1.89 9.38
C GLN A 157 26.43 -2.11 7.87
N LYS A 158 25.38 -2.78 7.40
CA LYS A 158 25.12 -3.03 5.98
C LYS A 158 24.12 -2.02 5.44
N GLU A 159 24.36 -1.61 4.21
CA GLU A 159 23.41 -0.81 3.44
C GLU A 159 22.38 -1.69 2.74
N ALA A 160 21.16 -1.19 2.64
CA ALA A 160 20.10 -1.78 1.84
C ALA A 160 20.02 -1.01 0.50
N GLY A 161 20.02 -1.73 -0.61
CA GLY A 161 19.84 -1.15 -1.96
C GLY A 161 18.36 -0.85 -2.20
N MET A 162 18.06 0.30 -2.82
CA MET A 162 16.73 0.58 -3.32
C MET A 162 16.36 -0.40 -4.42
N ILE A 163 15.12 -0.82 -4.44
CA ILE A 163 14.60 -1.78 -5.42
C ILE A 163 13.50 -1.08 -6.20
N ASP A 164 13.71 -0.97 -7.52
CA ASP A 164 12.68 -0.51 -8.45
C ASP A 164 11.74 -1.68 -8.76
N ARG A 165 10.44 -1.46 -8.52
CA ARG A 165 9.36 -2.42 -8.79
C ARG A 165 8.36 -1.78 -9.68
N GLY A 166 8.01 -2.46 -10.74
CA GLY A 166 7.03 -1.93 -11.68
C GLY A 166 6.35 -3.00 -12.49
N ARG A 167 5.23 -2.62 -13.08
CA ARG A 167 4.51 -3.43 -14.06
C ARG A 167 4.20 -2.60 -15.29
N GLN A 168 4.40 -3.19 -16.44
CA GLN A 168 4.00 -2.61 -17.73
C GLN A 168 2.70 -3.23 -18.18
N PHE A 169 1.82 -2.40 -18.73
CA PHE A 169 0.53 -2.79 -19.28
C PHE A 169 0.43 -2.30 -20.71
N ASP A 170 0.15 -3.21 -21.61
CA ASP A 170 0.00 -2.90 -23.04
C ASP A 170 -1.45 -3.05 -23.47
N PHE A 171 -1.99 -2.00 -24.08
CA PHE A 171 -3.35 -1.96 -24.59
C PHE A 171 -3.35 -1.87 -26.12
N SER A 172 -3.99 -2.84 -26.79
CA SER A 172 -4.18 -2.73 -28.22
C SER A 172 -5.24 -1.68 -28.56
N TYR A 173 -5.07 -0.93 -29.65
CA TYR A 173 -6.06 0.03 -30.13
C TYR A 173 -7.45 -0.56 -30.32
N ARG A 174 -7.54 -1.86 -30.62
CA ARG A 174 -8.82 -2.55 -30.78
C ARG A 174 -9.59 -2.65 -29.49
N ILE A 175 -8.88 -2.89 -28.37
CA ILE A 175 -9.46 -2.93 -27.03
C ILE A 175 -9.89 -1.53 -26.62
N LEU A 176 -9.02 -0.54 -26.79
CA LEU A 176 -9.30 0.87 -26.48
C LEU A 176 -10.53 1.40 -27.18
N LYS A 177 -10.74 1.01 -28.47
CA LYS A 177 -11.85 1.49 -29.29
C LYS A 177 -13.22 1.01 -28.84
N ASN A 178 -13.32 -0.23 -28.34
CA ASN A 178 -14.60 -0.88 -28.08
C ASN A 178 -14.95 -0.97 -26.59
N GLN A 179 -14.00 -0.72 -25.70
CA GLN A 179 -14.18 -0.90 -24.27
C GLN A 179 -14.78 0.34 -23.61
N LYS A 180 -15.70 0.13 -22.68
CA LYS A 180 -16.25 1.22 -21.88
C LYS A 180 -15.29 1.59 -20.75
N LEU A 181 -15.27 2.87 -20.41
CA LEU A 181 -14.43 3.39 -19.33
C LEU A 181 -14.68 2.70 -17.98
N ALA A 182 -15.90 2.24 -17.73
CA ALA A 182 -16.24 1.48 -16.53
C ALA A 182 -15.48 0.13 -16.40
N GLU A 183 -15.32 -0.58 -17.51
CA GLU A 183 -14.57 -1.85 -17.56
C GLU A 183 -13.07 -1.60 -17.38
N PHE A 184 -12.57 -0.56 -18.04
CA PHE A 184 -11.19 -0.12 -17.88
C PHE A 184 -10.86 0.25 -16.42
N ARG A 185 -11.78 0.92 -15.72
CA ARG A 185 -11.64 1.25 -14.31
C ARG A 185 -11.46 0.00 -13.44
N VAL A 186 -12.26 -1.05 -13.67
CA VAL A 186 -12.14 -2.32 -12.91
C VAL A 186 -10.76 -2.96 -13.16
N PHE A 187 -10.27 -2.89 -14.38
CA PHE A 187 -8.94 -3.36 -14.72
C PHE A 187 -7.84 -2.58 -13.97
N LEU A 188 -7.93 -1.24 -13.89
CA LEU A 188 -7.00 -0.42 -13.11
C LEU A 188 -7.02 -0.75 -11.62
N TRP A 189 -8.19 -1.03 -11.06
CA TRP A 189 -8.30 -1.48 -9.67
C TRP A 189 -7.60 -2.83 -9.45
N TRP A 190 -7.76 -3.74 -10.39
CA TRP A 190 -7.07 -5.03 -10.34
C TRP A 190 -5.55 -4.86 -10.34
N ILE A 191 -5.04 -3.98 -11.19
CA ILE A 191 -3.61 -3.63 -11.23
C ILE A 191 -3.13 -3.09 -9.89
N GLY A 192 -3.85 -2.11 -9.33
CA GLY A 192 -3.52 -1.55 -8.03
C GLY A 192 -3.47 -2.59 -6.92
N ALA A 193 -4.47 -3.49 -6.89
CA ALA A 193 -4.53 -4.59 -5.94
C ALA A 193 -3.35 -5.57 -6.09
N GLN A 194 -2.92 -5.86 -7.32
CA GLN A 194 -1.76 -6.72 -7.57
C GLN A 194 -0.45 -6.09 -7.07
N ILE A 195 -0.27 -4.78 -7.27
CA ILE A 195 0.91 -4.07 -6.76
C ILE A 195 0.96 -4.13 -5.23
N ALA A 196 -0.18 -3.91 -4.56
CA ALA A 196 -0.27 -4.03 -3.11
C ALA A 196 0.07 -5.45 -2.63
N ASN A 197 -0.41 -6.49 -3.31
CA ASN A 197 -0.09 -7.87 -2.99
C ASN A 197 1.41 -8.19 -3.17
N ASP A 198 2.05 -7.64 -4.22
CA ASP A 198 3.49 -7.81 -4.44
C ASP A 198 4.29 -7.18 -3.28
N GLU A 199 3.89 -5.99 -2.81
CA GLU A 199 4.54 -5.34 -1.65
C GLU A 199 4.34 -6.12 -0.35
N ILE A 200 3.14 -6.64 -0.09
CA ILE A 200 2.86 -7.49 1.06
C ILE A 200 3.70 -8.77 1.02
N SER A 201 3.84 -9.36 -0.17
CA SER A 201 4.69 -10.55 -0.37
C SER A 201 6.14 -10.26 -0.05
N GLU A 202 6.63 -9.07 -0.37
CA GLU A 202 7.99 -8.67 -0.01
C GLU A 202 8.16 -8.44 1.49
N ILE A 203 7.21 -7.76 2.14
CA ILE A 203 7.20 -7.61 3.60
C ILE A 203 7.24 -8.98 4.28
N TYR A 204 6.44 -9.95 3.80
CA TYR A 204 6.46 -11.31 4.27
C TYR A 204 7.86 -11.95 4.10
N ASN A 205 8.46 -11.84 2.91
CA ASN A 205 9.76 -12.42 2.62
C ASN A 205 10.88 -11.85 3.49
N ILE A 206 10.83 -10.54 3.80
CA ILE A 206 11.78 -9.89 4.69
C ILE A 206 11.67 -10.41 6.12
N VAL A 207 10.46 -10.65 6.60
CA VAL A 207 10.28 -11.26 7.94
C VAL A 207 10.77 -12.70 7.97
N ILE A 208 10.53 -13.49 6.92
CA ILE A 208 10.95 -14.91 6.87
C ILE A 208 12.45 -15.06 6.68
N ASN A 209 13.06 -14.27 5.78
CA ASN A 209 14.46 -14.47 5.34
C ASN A 209 15.43 -13.43 5.91
N GLY A 210 14.93 -12.39 6.58
CA GLY A 210 15.69 -11.21 6.90
C GLY A 210 15.75 -10.21 5.74
N ASP A 211 16.13 -8.98 6.03
CA ASP A 211 16.21 -7.87 5.08
C ASP A 211 17.61 -7.71 4.46
N GLY A 212 18.50 -8.69 4.63
CA GLY A 212 19.90 -8.60 4.21
C GLY A 212 20.80 -7.77 5.13
N THR A 213 20.23 -6.89 5.96
CA THR A 213 20.92 -6.12 6.99
C THR A 213 20.69 -6.69 8.40
N SER A 214 19.53 -7.29 8.63
CA SER A 214 19.15 -8.08 9.80
C SER A 214 19.06 -9.55 9.45
N PRO A 215 19.40 -10.47 10.36
CA PRO A 215 19.11 -11.89 10.20
C PRO A 215 17.61 -12.15 10.29
N ALA A 216 17.16 -13.27 9.72
CA ALA A 216 15.81 -13.77 9.97
C ALA A 216 15.57 -14.03 11.47
N PRO A 217 14.34 -13.82 11.97
CA PRO A 217 13.99 -14.24 13.33
C PRO A 217 14.18 -15.75 13.51
N SER A 218 14.40 -16.18 14.75
CA SER A 218 14.45 -17.60 15.07
C SER A 218 13.08 -18.25 14.91
N ASN A 219 13.05 -19.53 14.49
CA ASN A 219 11.80 -20.30 14.42
C ASN A 219 11.18 -20.48 15.80
N SER A 220 9.94 -20.04 15.99
CA SER A 220 9.17 -20.14 17.22
C SER A 220 8.27 -21.39 17.28
N PHE A 221 8.28 -22.23 16.24
CA PHE A 221 7.50 -23.47 16.21
C PHE A 221 7.94 -24.44 17.30
N ASN A 222 7.00 -25.02 18.05
CA ASN A 222 7.27 -25.89 19.18
C ASN A 222 6.55 -27.25 19.08
N GLY A 223 5.84 -27.52 18.02
CA GLY A 223 5.09 -28.73 17.79
C GLY A 223 5.85 -29.80 16.98
N THR A 224 5.11 -30.77 16.47
CA THR A 224 5.62 -31.78 15.57
C THR A 224 5.49 -31.29 14.12
N GLY A 225 6.54 -31.38 13.33
CA GLY A 225 6.58 -30.89 11.95
C GLY A 225 5.41 -31.37 11.10
N GLY A 226 4.86 -30.45 10.29
CA GLY A 226 3.71 -30.68 9.42
C GLY A 226 2.34 -30.51 10.07
N THR A 227 2.27 -30.16 11.35
CA THR A 227 0.99 -29.91 12.06
C THR A 227 1.08 -28.64 12.89
N PHE A 228 0.36 -27.62 12.49
CA PHE A 228 0.24 -26.36 13.23
C PHE A 228 -0.99 -26.38 14.14
N ALA A 229 -0.77 -26.23 15.44
CA ALA A 229 -1.80 -26.30 16.46
C ALA A 229 -2.01 -24.94 17.17
N TYR A 230 -3.05 -24.85 18.00
CA TYR A 230 -3.32 -23.67 18.80
C TYR A 230 -2.14 -23.28 19.72
N THR A 231 -1.45 -24.28 20.27
CA THR A 231 -0.26 -24.07 21.10
C THR A 231 0.86 -23.35 20.35
N ASP A 232 1.05 -23.67 19.05
CA ASP A 232 2.07 -23.04 18.23
C ASP A 232 1.72 -21.58 17.92
N LEU A 233 0.43 -21.31 17.72
CA LEU A 233 -0.06 -19.93 17.60
C LEU A 233 0.20 -19.12 18.88
N VAL A 234 0.00 -19.74 20.05
CA VAL A 234 0.30 -19.09 21.35
C VAL A 234 1.80 -18.86 21.50
N HIS A 235 2.64 -19.85 21.16
CA HIS A 235 4.09 -19.68 21.19
C HIS A 235 4.57 -18.56 20.25
N LEU A 236 4.04 -18.50 19.05
CA LEU A 236 4.35 -17.43 18.10
C LEU A 236 3.93 -16.05 18.66
N ALA A 237 2.74 -15.96 19.26
CA ALA A 237 2.29 -14.73 19.88
C ALA A 237 3.12 -14.30 21.11
N MET A 238 3.74 -15.26 21.80
CA MET A 238 4.60 -15.02 22.96
C MET A 238 6.08 -14.86 22.59
N ALA A 239 6.45 -15.00 21.31
CA ALA A 239 7.80 -14.77 20.83
C ALA A 239 8.21 -13.29 20.78
N PHE A 240 7.26 -12.39 20.98
CA PHE A 240 7.50 -10.95 20.98
C PHE A 240 7.99 -10.48 22.36
N ASP A 241 9.08 -9.73 22.37
CA ASP A 241 9.68 -9.20 23.59
C ASP A 241 9.35 -7.70 23.82
N GLY A 242 9.41 -7.29 25.06
CA GLY A 242 9.25 -5.90 25.48
C GLY A 242 7.85 -5.32 25.22
N PRO A 243 7.73 -4.17 24.56
CA PRO A 243 6.45 -3.54 24.26
C PRO A 243 5.79 -4.07 22.97
N ALA A 244 6.49 -4.93 22.21
CA ALA A 244 6.00 -5.49 20.97
C ALA A 244 4.96 -6.58 21.23
N LYS A 245 4.02 -6.73 20.31
CA LYS A 245 3.00 -7.78 20.33
C LYS A 245 2.64 -8.17 18.91
N MET A 246 2.21 -9.39 18.70
CA MET A 246 1.68 -9.82 17.42
C MET A 246 0.42 -9.03 17.05
N THR A 247 0.50 -8.21 16.01
CA THR A 247 -0.64 -7.46 15.47
C THR A 247 -1.11 -8.02 14.12
N HIS A 248 -0.20 -8.55 13.34
CA HIS A 248 -0.48 -9.17 12.05
C HIS A 248 0.21 -10.53 11.95
N LEU A 249 -0.50 -11.48 11.36
CA LEU A 249 0.00 -12.81 11.02
C LEU A 249 -0.17 -13.01 9.52
N LEU A 250 0.95 -13.13 8.81
CA LEU A 250 1.02 -13.31 7.38
C LEU A 250 1.39 -14.74 7.05
N GLY A 251 0.75 -15.33 6.05
CA GLY A 251 1.06 -16.68 5.60
C GLY A 251 0.45 -17.01 4.26
N ALA A 252 0.82 -18.16 3.70
CA ALA A 252 0.20 -18.64 2.49
C ALA A 252 -1.31 -18.90 2.73
N LYS A 253 -2.10 -18.85 1.67
CA LYS A 253 -3.54 -19.09 1.77
C LYS A 253 -3.88 -20.44 2.40
N SER A 254 -3.10 -21.50 2.07
CA SER A 254 -3.19 -22.83 2.69
C SER A 254 -2.94 -22.82 4.20
N ASP A 255 -1.98 -22.00 4.62
CA ASP A 255 -1.60 -21.91 6.04
C ASP A 255 -2.64 -21.14 6.84
N ILE A 256 -3.20 -20.07 6.25
CA ILE A 256 -4.34 -19.35 6.82
C ILE A 256 -5.56 -20.29 6.97
N GLU A 257 -5.81 -21.14 5.97
CA GLU A 257 -6.84 -22.19 6.07
C GLU A 257 -6.58 -23.16 7.22
N THR A 258 -5.33 -23.57 7.42
CA THR A 258 -4.93 -24.39 8.57
C THR A 258 -5.22 -23.70 9.91
N VAL A 259 -4.91 -22.42 10.04
CA VAL A 259 -5.25 -21.65 11.25
C VAL A 259 -6.75 -21.57 11.46
N LEU A 260 -7.53 -21.30 10.42
CA LEU A 260 -9.01 -21.24 10.51
C LEU A 260 -9.65 -22.58 10.87
N ASN A 261 -8.98 -23.69 10.54
CA ASN A 261 -9.42 -25.05 10.85
C ASN A 261 -8.99 -25.53 12.24
N ILE A 262 -8.29 -24.73 13.03
CA ILE A 262 -7.95 -25.05 14.43
C ILE A 262 -9.26 -25.18 15.25
N THR A 263 -9.47 -26.35 15.85
CA THR A 263 -10.74 -26.70 16.54
C THR A 263 -11.08 -25.72 17.66
N GLU A 264 -10.06 -25.21 18.36
CA GLU A 264 -10.21 -24.24 19.45
C GLU A 264 -10.72 -22.89 18.98
N LEU A 265 -10.51 -22.53 17.71
CA LEU A 265 -11.01 -21.29 17.10
C LEU A 265 -12.40 -21.44 16.49
N GLN A 266 -12.84 -22.66 16.18
CA GLN A 266 -14.14 -22.95 15.56
C GLN A 266 -15.32 -22.97 16.55
N GLY A 267 -15.06 -23.04 17.85
CA GLY A 267 -16.10 -23.17 18.86
C GLY A 267 -17.06 -21.97 18.85
N ALA A 268 -18.35 -22.23 18.57
CA ALA A 268 -19.41 -21.22 18.59
C ALA A 268 -19.58 -20.52 19.96
N GLN A 269 -19.03 -21.11 21.02
CA GLN A 269 -19.03 -20.52 22.36
C GLN A 269 -17.80 -19.64 22.62
N THR A 270 -16.77 -19.68 21.75
CA THR A 270 -15.64 -18.77 21.84
C THR A 270 -16.03 -17.39 21.35
N PHE A 271 -15.49 -16.36 21.96
CA PHE A 271 -15.73 -14.97 21.56
C PHE A 271 -15.41 -14.73 20.06
N GLN A 272 -14.44 -15.45 19.53
CA GLN A 272 -13.97 -15.38 18.15
C GLN A 272 -14.95 -16.03 17.17
N GLY A 273 -15.53 -17.20 17.50
CA GLY A 273 -16.56 -17.83 16.66
C GLY A 273 -17.78 -16.94 16.49
N ARG A 274 -18.20 -16.24 17.54
CA ARG A 274 -19.30 -15.27 17.48
C ARG A 274 -18.96 -14.04 16.63
N ALA A 275 -17.72 -13.55 16.67
CA ALA A 275 -17.30 -12.43 15.85
C ALA A 275 -17.35 -12.78 14.36
N PHE A 276 -16.94 -13.99 13.98
CA PHE A 276 -17.02 -14.47 12.60
C PHE A 276 -18.46 -14.65 12.11
N GLU A 277 -19.33 -15.25 12.91
CA GLU A 277 -20.76 -15.40 12.59
C GLU A 277 -21.44 -14.04 12.35
N HIS A 278 -21.02 -12.99 13.07
CA HIS A 278 -21.61 -11.68 12.94
C HIS A 278 -21.03 -10.84 11.81
N THR A 279 -19.72 -10.89 11.58
CA THR A 279 -19.04 -10.00 10.63
C THR A 279 -18.68 -10.69 9.31
N GLY A 280 -18.59 -12.03 9.30
CA GLY A 280 -18.06 -12.78 8.16
C GLY A 280 -16.60 -12.50 7.84
N ASP A 281 -15.92 -11.70 8.66
CA ASP A 281 -14.53 -11.31 8.46
C ASP A 281 -13.59 -12.20 9.28
N TYR A 282 -12.88 -13.11 8.59
CA TYR A 282 -11.90 -14.00 9.20
C TYR A 282 -10.65 -13.27 9.66
N ARG A 283 -10.39 -12.05 9.20
CA ARG A 283 -9.16 -11.30 9.51
C ARG A 283 -9.01 -10.96 10.99
N THR A 284 -10.09 -10.97 11.75
CA THR A 284 -10.12 -10.60 13.18
C THR A 284 -10.29 -11.78 14.12
N LEU A 285 -10.17 -13.01 13.63
CA LEU A 285 -10.48 -14.24 14.40
C LEU A 285 -9.46 -14.61 15.47
N LEU A 286 -8.25 -14.07 15.38
CA LEU A 286 -7.18 -14.48 16.30
C LEU A 286 -7.26 -13.79 17.66
N PRO A 287 -6.78 -14.48 18.74
CA PRO A 287 -6.62 -13.85 20.03
C PRO A 287 -5.71 -12.61 19.93
N LEU A 288 -5.83 -11.71 20.93
CA LEU A 288 -5.03 -10.49 21.02
C LEU A 288 -5.29 -9.44 19.92
N ASN A 289 -6.42 -9.52 19.24
CA ASN A 289 -6.75 -8.60 18.12
C ASN A 289 -5.74 -8.65 16.97
N THR A 290 -5.21 -9.85 16.69
CA THR A 290 -4.28 -10.08 15.58
C THR A 290 -5.06 -10.23 14.28
N ARG A 291 -4.60 -9.56 13.22
CA ARG A 291 -5.17 -9.66 11.87
C ARG A 291 -4.46 -10.73 11.06
N LEU A 292 -5.25 -11.57 10.38
CA LEU A 292 -4.75 -12.55 9.41
C LEU A 292 -4.60 -11.90 8.04
N VAL A 293 -3.46 -12.09 7.40
CA VAL A 293 -3.17 -11.59 6.05
C VAL A 293 -2.73 -12.75 5.16
N ALA A 294 -3.55 -13.09 4.17
CA ALA A 294 -3.18 -14.07 3.17
C ALA A 294 -2.23 -13.45 2.15
N VAL A 295 -1.06 -14.03 1.98
CA VAL A 295 0.00 -13.54 1.10
C VAL A 295 0.07 -14.41 -0.14
N GLU A 296 0.03 -13.76 -1.31
CA GLU A 296 0.18 -14.44 -2.59
C GLU A 296 1.65 -14.80 -2.81
N GLY A 297 1.93 -16.05 -3.20
CA GLY A 297 3.32 -16.53 -3.40
C GLY A 297 4.13 -16.78 -2.12
N ALA A 298 3.51 -16.73 -0.94
CA ALA A 298 4.16 -17.11 0.30
C ALA A 298 4.57 -18.58 0.31
N THR A 299 5.68 -18.87 0.98
CA THR A 299 6.14 -20.26 1.19
C THR A 299 5.19 -20.97 2.14
N ALA A 300 4.67 -22.14 1.73
CA ALA A 300 3.83 -22.97 2.58
C ALA A 300 4.57 -23.40 3.86
N THR A 301 3.81 -23.63 4.92
CA THR A 301 4.28 -23.99 6.27
C THR A 301 5.01 -22.88 7.02
N LYS A 302 5.07 -21.67 6.47
CA LYS A 302 5.76 -20.55 7.11
C LYS A 302 4.83 -19.40 7.43
N PHE A 303 4.79 -19.02 8.68
CA PHE A 303 4.12 -17.83 9.15
C PHE A 303 5.12 -16.72 9.47
N ALA A 304 4.84 -15.51 8.99
CA ALA A 304 5.49 -14.29 9.43
C ALA A 304 4.56 -13.52 10.35
N ALA A 305 5.03 -13.18 11.53
CA ALA A 305 4.29 -12.39 12.50
C ALA A 305 5.03 -11.08 12.75
N LEU A 306 4.28 -9.98 12.86
CA LEU A 306 4.87 -8.67 13.07
C LEU A 306 3.99 -7.76 13.95
N ASP A 307 4.65 -6.80 14.58
CA ASP A 307 4.01 -5.64 15.20
C ASP A 307 4.14 -4.43 14.26
N HIS A 308 3.06 -4.08 13.57
CA HIS A 308 3.05 -3.00 12.58
C HIS A 308 3.55 -1.64 13.13
N ARG A 309 3.51 -1.44 14.46
CA ARG A 309 3.92 -0.19 15.09
C ARG A 309 5.44 -0.01 15.17
N PHE A 310 6.21 -1.12 15.09
CA PHE A 310 7.65 -1.12 15.37
C PHE A 310 8.48 -1.94 14.40
N ALA A 311 7.86 -2.89 13.66
CA ALA A 311 8.58 -3.94 12.96
C ALA A 311 9.37 -3.42 11.75
N ILE A 312 8.71 -2.76 10.82
CA ILE A 312 9.22 -2.50 9.47
C ILE A 312 9.23 -1.01 9.19
N ARG A 313 10.31 -0.56 8.56
CA ARG A 313 10.46 0.76 7.95
C ARG A 313 10.47 0.61 6.44
N GLU A 314 9.73 1.42 5.75
CA GLU A 314 9.85 1.64 4.32
C GLU A 314 10.68 2.89 4.04
N SER A 315 11.73 2.76 3.23
CA SER A 315 12.47 3.88 2.67
C SER A 315 12.09 4.02 1.20
N VAL A 316 11.60 5.20 0.82
CA VAL A 316 11.02 5.46 -0.51
C VAL A 316 11.91 6.46 -1.23
N ALA A 317 12.54 6.05 -2.34
CA ALA A 317 13.27 6.94 -3.24
C ALA A 317 12.32 7.57 -4.26
N GLN A 318 11.39 6.77 -4.80
CA GLN A 318 10.36 7.23 -5.72
C GLN A 318 8.99 6.66 -5.31
N PRO A 319 8.01 7.53 -5.03
CA PRO A 319 6.64 7.08 -4.79
C PRO A 319 6.02 6.48 -6.05
N LEU A 320 4.86 5.86 -5.91
CA LEU A 320 4.16 5.24 -7.03
C LEU A 320 4.01 6.24 -8.20
N LEU A 321 4.79 6.00 -9.26
CA LEU A 321 4.82 6.76 -10.50
C LEU A 321 4.10 5.97 -11.58
N ILE A 322 3.34 6.68 -12.42
CA ILE A 322 2.65 6.11 -13.57
C ILE A 322 3.07 6.89 -14.80
N GLU A 323 3.68 6.19 -15.76
CA GLU A 323 4.12 6.73 -17.03
C GLU A 323 3.38 6.03 -18.16
N ALA A 324 2.90 6.79 -19.13
CA ALA A 324 2.20 6.26 -20.28
C ALA A 324 2.90 6.66 -21.57
N GLU A 325 3.09 5.70 -22.47
CA GLU A 325 3.72 5.90 -23.78
C GLU A 325 2.86 5.30 -24.90
N LYS A 326 2.86 5.99 -26.04
CA LYS A 326 2.18 5.54 -27.25
C LYS A 326 3.16 4.90 -28.24
N ILE A 327 3.04 3.59 -28.43
CA ILE A 327 3.89 2.84 -29.35
C ILE A 327 3.17 2.70 -30.71
N ILE A 328 3.43 3.63 -31.61
CA ILE A 328 2.74 3.73 -32.91
C ILE A 328 3.06 2.53 -33.83
N SER A 329 4.28 2.01 -33.77
CA SER A 329 4.72 0.88 -34.62
C SER A 329 3.94 -0.40 -34.38
N HIS A 330 3.44 -0.61 -33.17
CA HIS A 330 2.68 -1.80 -32.77
C HIS A 330 1.20 -1.53 -32.55
N LYS A 331 0.74 -0.30 -32.76
CA LYS A 331 -0.64 0.16 -32.46
C LYS A 331 -1.05 -0.19 -31.01
N LEU A 332 -0.15 0.07 -30.09
CA LEU A 332 -0.30 -0.16 -28.65
C LEU A 332 -0.16 1.17 -27.91
N GLU A 333 -0.89 1.29 -26.83
CA GLU A 333 -0.58 2.24 -25.75
C GLU A 333 -0.05 1.44 -24.58
N SER A 334 1.07 1.87 -24.04
CA SER A 334 1.76 1.23 -22.93
C SER A 334 1.74 2.16 -21.72
N ALA A 335 1.45 1.61 -20.56
CA ALA A 335 1.58 2.32 -19.31
C ALA A 335 2.47 1.51 -18.36
N VAL A 336 3.41 2.18 -17.71
CA VAL A 336 4.29 1.62 -16.70
C VAL A 336 3.90 2.23 -15.36
N VAL A 337 3.74 1.37 -14.38
CA VAL A 337 3.56 1.77 -12.98
C VAL A 337 4.77 1.28 -12.23
N SER A 338 5.51 2.18 -11.61
CA SER A 338 6.73 1.85 -10.86
C SER A 338 6.76 2.55 -9.49
N LYS A 339 7.47 1.91 -8.55
CA LYS A 339 7.77 2.45 -7.21
C LYS A 339 9.18 2.01 -6.84
N GLU A 340 10.01 2.93 -6.39
CA GLU A 340 11.35 2.61 -5.92
C GLU A 340 11.40 2.76 -4.40
N SER A 341 11.48 1.63 -3.71
CA SER A 341 11.50 1.57 -2.25
C SER A 341 12.26 0.35 -1.74
N VAL A 342 12.59 0.35 -0.45
CA VAL A 342 13.14 -0.80 0.27
C VAL A 342 12.53 -0.91 1.65
N TYR A 343 12.17 -2.13 2.03
CA TYR A 343 11.68 -2.45 3.38
C TYR A 343 12.82 -2.98 4.23
N THR A 344 12.91 -2.51 5.46
CA THR A 344 13.96 -2.93 6.42
C THR A 344 13.37 -3.15 7.81
N ILE A 345 13.93 -4.11 8.55
CA ILE A 345 13.53 -4.40 9.93
C ILE A 345 14.10 -3.33 10.85
N MET A 346 13.22 -2.61 11.55
CA MET A 346 13.59 -1.52 12.46
C MET A 346 13.83 -2.03 13.89
N VAL A 347 13.01 -2.96 14.36
CA VAL A 347 13.11 -3.58 15.67
C VAL A 347 13.05 -5.09 15.52
N ASP A 348 14.14 -5.78 15.83
CA ASP A 348 14.25 -7.24 15.64
C ASP A 348 13.26 -8.01 16.52
N GLU A 349 12.94 -7.51 17.71
CA GLU A 349 11.99 -8.10 18.66
C GLU A 349 10.51 -7.88 18.28
N ALA A 350 10.25 -7.06 17.26
CA ALA A 350 8.91 -6.80 16.77
C ALA A 350 8.52 -7.69 15.55
N VAL A 351 9.38 -8.66 15.21
CA VAL A 351 9.13 -9.66 14.17
C VAL A 351 9.36 -11.06 14.73
N ALA A 352 8.56 -12.01 14.30
CA ALA A 352 8.70 -13.42 14.64
C ALA A 352 8.30 -14.29 13.45
N MET A 353 8.77 -15.53 13.39
CA MET A 353 8.38 -16.49 12.37
C MET A 353 8.09 -17.86 12.98
N SER A 354 7.29 -18.64 12.28
CA SER A 354 7.07 -20.06 12.57
C SER A 354 7.20 -20.84 11.26
N ASP A 355 7.99 -21.91 11.28
CA ASP A 355 8.19 -22.86 10.17
C ASP A 355 7.85 -24.25 10.72
N TYR A 356 6.72 -24.88 10.28
CA TYR A 356 6.09 -26.05 10.89
C TYR A 356 6.00 -27.27 9.96
#